data_1f58c5bb59f7ff151a8f1fab687cb5b1
#
_entry.id   1f58c5bb59f7ff151a8f1fab687cb5b1
#
_cell.length_a   1.000
_cell.length_b   1.000
_cell.length_c   1.000
_cell.angle_alpha   90.00
_cell.angle_beta   90.00
_cell.angle_gamma   90.00
#
_symmetry.space_group_name_H-M   'P 1'
#
loop_
_entity.id
_entity.type
_entity.pdbx_description
1 polymer ?
#
loop_
_entity_poly.entity_id
_entity_poly.type
_entity_poly.pdbx_seq_one_letter_code
_entity_poly.pdbx_strand_id
1 'polypeptide(L)'
;MLQTPAIVLNVKTYEEATGVHAVEIARLMEKISKETAVGCAIAVQACDITRCAQETTIPIYAQHVDPIKPGSSTGWTLPEAVKSAGAVGTLINHSEHRLILADIDTCITRIKDLGLDSLVCTNNVATSQAVSTFSPSMIAVEPPELIGGDISVTTADPGIVSTTVKAVRSINTTVKILCGAGVKNGKDVAKAIELGADGVLLASGVVKAKDKEAVLRDLVSGI
;
A
#
# COMPACT_ATOMS: atom_id res chain seq x y z
N MET A 1 -3.96 5.77 11.76
CA MET A 1 -4.31 4.59 10.93
C MET A 1 -5.16 5.03 9.76
N LEU A 2 -4.88 4.56 8.55
CA LEU A 2 -5.64 4.87 7.33
C LEU A 2 -7.11 4.45 7.49
N GLN A 3 -8.04 5.36 7.12
CA GLN A 3 -9.46 5.04 7.07
C GLN A 3 -9.73 4.01 5.95
N THR A 4 -10.49 2.97 6.27
CA THR A 4 -10.90 1.94 5.29
C THR A 4 -12.43 1.94 5.11
N PRO A 5 -12.94 1.56 3.93
CA PRO A 5 -12.19 1.09 2.74
C PRO A 5 -11.27 2.16 2.15
N ALA A 6 -10.13 1.73 1.58
CA ALA A 6 -9.10 2.66 1.13
C ALA A 6 -8.50 2.31 -0.24
N ILE A 7 -8.02 3.36 -0.92
CA ILE A 7 -7.17 3.24 -2.11
C ILE A 7 -5.75 3.66 -1.74
N VAL A 8 -4.81 2.73 -1.82
CA VAL A 8 -3.38 2.99 -1.63
C VAL A 8 -2.68 2.96 -2.99
N LEU A 9 -2.08 4.07 -3.38
CA LEU A 9 -1.32 4.17 -4.63
C LEU A 9 0.18 4.02 -4.34
N ASN A 10 0.81 2.97 -4.84
CA ASN A 10 2.26 2.84 -4.87
C ASN A 10 2.78 3.44 -6.19
N VAL A 11 3.47 4.57 -6.12
CA VAL A 11 3.99 5.23 -7.33
C VAL A 11 5.24 4.56 -7.90
N LYS A 12 5.82 3.60 -7.17
CA LYS A 12 7.06 2.90 -7.55
C LYS A 12 8.16 3.92 -7.89
N THR A 13 8.94 3.66 -8.94
CA THR A 13 10.00 4.54 -9.45
C THR A 13 9.69 5.07 -10.84
N TYR A 14 8.40 5.17 -11.19
CA TYR A 14 8.00 5.69 -12.48
C TYR A 14 8.35 7.17 -12.62
N GLU A 15 8.86 7.57 -13.79
CA GLU A 15 9.21 8.95 -14.11
C GLU A 15 8.01 9.89 -13.93
N GLU A 16 6.83 9.41 -14.34
CA GLU A 16 5.55 10.14 -14.27
C GLU A 16 5.04 10.37 -12.84
N ALA A 17 5.78 9.89 -11.83
CA ALA A 17 5.41 9.99 -10.41
C ALA A 17 6.62 10.20 -9.49
N THR A 18 7.70 10.81 -10.02
CA THR A 18 8.92 11.15 -9.28
C THR A 18 9.02 12.66 -9.11
N GLY A 19 9.50 13.13 -7.96
CA GLY A 19 9.73 14.54 -7.68
C GLY A 19 8.44 15.37 -7.65
N VAL A 20 8.34 16.38 -8.51
CA VAL A 20 7.16 17.25 -8.58
C VAL A 20 5.88 16.49 -8.98
N HIS A 21 6.03 15.47 -9.82
CA HIS A 21 4.89 14.64 -10.25
C HIS A 21 4.31 13.79 -9.11
N ALA A 22 5.13 13.37 -8.15
CA ALA A 22 4.63 12.70 -6.95
C ALA A 22 3.71 13.64 -6.15
N VAL A 23 4.08 14.92 -6.01
CA VAL A 23 3.26 15.94 -5.34
C VAL A 23 1.96 16.20 -6.09
N GLU A 24 2.00 16.31 -7.41
CA GLU A 24 0.80 16.53 -8.24
C GLU A 24 -0.20 15.38 -8.05
N ILE A 25 0.26 14.13 -8.07
CA ILE A 25 -0.59 12.96 -7.83
C ILE A 25 -1.12 12.97 -6.39
N ALA A 26 -0.28 13.29 -5.39
CA ALA A 26 -0.71 13.36 -3.99
C ALA A 26 -1.81 14.42 -3.78
N ARG A 27 -1.68 15.61 -4.38
CA ARG A 27 -2.71 16.67 -4.35
C ARG A 27 -4.00 16.23 -5.04
N LEU A 28 -3.89 15.52 -6.16
CA LEU A 28 -5.06 15.01 -6.87
C LEU A 28 -5.80 13.97 -6.00
N MET A 29 -5.08 13.04 -5.39
CA MET A 29 -5.67 12.05 -4.48
C MET A 29 -6.29 12.71 -3.24
N GLU A 30 -5.64 13.75 -2.69
CA GLU A 30 -6.19 14.54 -1.58
C GLU A 30 -7.51 15.21 -1.95
N LYS A 31 -7.58 15.85 -3.12
CA LYS A 31 -8.80 16.48 -3.65
C LYS A 31 -9.93 15.46 -3.72
N ILE A 32 -9.68 14.30 -4.36
CA ILE A 32 -10.70 13.25 -4.55
C ILE A 32 -11.12 12.66 -3.20
N SER A 33 -10.17 12.39 -2.29
CA SER A 33 -10.47 11.88 -0.95
C SER A 33 -11.37 12.84 -0.17
N LYS A 34 -11.12 14.16 -0.23
CA LYS A 34 -11.96 15.17 0.42
C LYS A 34 -13.37 15.28 -0.20
N GLU A 35 -13.49 15.13 -1.52
CA GLU A 35 -14.76 15.17 -2.22
C GLU A 35 -15.63 13.93 -2.00
N THR A 36 -15.02 12.76 -1.82
CA THR A 36 -15.72 11.47 -1.75
C THR A 36 -15.77 10.86 -0.35
N ALA A 37 -14.97 11.38 0.58
CA ALA A 37 -14.74 10.81 1.91
C ALA A 37 -14.13 9.39 1.90
N VAL A 38 -13.61 8.93 0.75
CA VAL A 38 -12.90 7.66 0.63
C VAL A 38 -11.48 7.79 1.15
N GLY A 39 -11.02 6.82 1.96
CA GLY A 39 -9.64 6.78 2.44
C GLY A 39 -8.66 6.64 1.28
N CYS A 40 -7.69 7.55 1.18
CA CYS A 40 -6.62 7.49 0.19
C CYS A 40 -5.27 7.63 0.86
N ALA A 41 -4.26 6.93 0.35
CA ALA A 41 -2.85 7.08 0.74
C ALA A 41 -1.94 6.89 -0.47
N ILE A 42 -0.76 7.50 -0.44
CA ILE A 42 0.23 7.39 -1.50
C ILE A 42 1.58 6.94 -0.94
N ALA A 43 2.17 5.90 -1.53
CA ALA A 43 3.50 5.41 -1.20
C ALA A 43 4.51 5.93 -2.24
N VAL A 44 5.44 6.76 -1.78
CA VAL A 44 6.42 7.47 -2.60
C VAL A 44 7.86 7.02 -2.27
N GLN A 45 8.80 7.31 -3.16
CA GLN A 45 10.23 7.12 -2.91
C GLN A 45 10.67 7.93 -1.68
N ALA A 46 11.67 7.47 -0.95
CA ALA A 46 12.14 8.11 0.27
C ALA A 46 12.53 9.59 0.07
N CYS A 47 13.08 9.94 -1.09
CA CYS A 47 13.46 11.32 -1.44
C CYS A 47 12.25 12.26 -1.65
N ASP A 48 11.05 11.74 -1.89
CA ASP A 48 9.86 12.54 -2.17
C ASP A 48 8.91 12.66 -0.94
N ILE A 49 9.17 11.92 0.14
CA ILE A 49 8.31 11.90 1.33
C ILE A 49 8.11 13.31 1.89
N THR A 50 9.21 14.01 2.20
CA THR A 50 9.15 15.35 2.81
C THR A 50 8.40 16.33 1.93
N ARG A 51 8.66 16.31 0.62
CA ARG A 51 7.98 17.20 -0.33
C ARG A 51 6.49 16.94 -0.36
N CYS A 52 6.07 15.68 -0.47
CA CYS A 52 4.65 15.33 -0.48
C CYS A 52 3.97 15.66 0.86
N ALA A 53 4.61 15.37 1.99
CA ALA A 53 4.07 15.62 3.33
C ALA A 53 3.93 17.13 3.67
N GLN A 54 4.76 17.99 3.09
CA GLN A 54 4.64 19.45 3.25
C GLN A 54 3.55 20.07 2.39
N GLU A 55 3.22 19.45 1.27
CA GLU A 55 2.34 20.02 0.24
C GLU A 55 0.91 19.46 0.29
N THR A 56 0.67 18.38 1.06
CA THR A 56 -0.64 17.72 1.15
C THR A 56 -0.90 17.21 2.56
N THR A 57 -2.17 16.91 2.86
CA THR A 57 -2.60 16.28 4.12
C THR A 57 -2.96 14.79 3.93
N ILE A 58 -2.84 14.28 2.69
CA ILE A 58 -3.06 12.85 2.43
C ILE A 58 -1.99 12.01 3.15
N PRO A 59 -2.33 10.85 3.70
CA PRO A 59 -1.35 9.94 4.29
C PRO A 59 -0.23 9.57 3.31
N ILE A 60 1.02 9.93 3.64
CA ILE A 60 2.22 9.61 2.86
C ILE A 60 2.87 8.36 3.47
N TYR A 61 3.12 7.35 2.65
CA TYR A 61 3.83 6.14 3.00
C TYR A 61 5.20 6.10 2.32
N ALA A 62 6.19 5.54 2.99
CA ALA A 62 7.42 5.11 2.32
C ALA A 62 7.16 3.82 1.54
N GLN A 63 7.96 3.56 0.51
CA GLN A 63 7.88 2.31 -0.26
C GLN A 63 8.64 1.16 0.41
N HIS A 64 9.53 1.46 1.36
CA HIS A 64 10.37 0.50 2.04
C HIS A 64 10.98 1.08 3.32
N VAL A 65 11.28 0.22 4.27
CA VAL A 65 12.21 0.47 5.38
C VAL A 65 13.04 -0.78 5.64
N ASP A 66 14.24 -0.59 6.16
CA ASP A 66 15.14 -1.66 6.53
C ASP A 66 15.04 -2.00 8.04
N PRO A 67 15.36 -3.25 8.46
CA PRO A 67 15.29 -3.71 9.84
C PRO A 67 16.48 -3.22 10.69
N ILE A 68 16.81 -1.92 10.60
CA ILE A 68 17.98 -1.31 11.22
C ILE A 68 17.62 -0.32 12.32
N LYS A 69 18.59 -0.02 13.18
CA LYS A 69 18.55 1.05 14.19
C LYS A 69 19.49 2.17 13.77
N PRO A 70 19.34 3.39 14.33
CA PRO A 70 20.32 4.45 14.13
C PRO A 70 21.75 3.98 14.39
N GLY A 71 22.64 4.21 13.43
CA GLY A 71 24.04 3.75 13.50
C GLY A 71 24.70 3.60 12.12
N SER A 72 25.64 2.67 12.01
CA SER A 72 26.44 2.43 10.80
C SER A 72 25.66 1.57 9.80
N SER A 73 24.88 2.21 8.92
CA SER A 73 24.04 1.54 7.91
C SER A 73 23.92 2.41 6.66
N THR A 74 25.07 2.75 6.06
CA THR A 74 25.10 3.60 4.86
C THR A 74 24.30 2.98 3.72
N GLY A 75 23.39 3.77 3.14
CA GLY A 75 22.55 3.37 2.01
C GLY A 75 21.24 2.62 2.38
N TRP A 76 21.04 2.33 3.66
CA TRP A 76 19.81 1.69 4.14
C TRP A 76 18.74 2.72 4.53
N THR A 77 17.48 2.35 4.46
CA THR A 77 16.34 3.21 4.78
C THR A 77 15.95 3.05 6.25
N LEU A 78 16.33 4.03 7.07
CA LEU A 78 16.05 4.03 8.51
C LEU A 78 14.58 4.39 8.80
N PRO A 79 13.83 3.59 9.60
CA PRO A 79 12.44 3.89 9.96
C PRO A 79 12.23 5.27 10.62
N GLU A 80 13.13 5.69 11.50
CA GLU A 80 13.08 7.00 12.16
C GLU A 80 13.24 8.15 11.17
N ALA A 81 14.09 7.99 10.15
CA ALA A 81 14.27 9.00 9.10
C ALA A 81 13.01 9.15 8.24
N VAL A 82 12.36 8.04 7.91
CA VAL A 82 11.08 8.01 7.19
C VAL A 82 10.00 8.74 7.98
N LYS A 83 9.87 8.48 9.29
CA LYS A 83 8.96 9.21 10.18
C LYS A 83 9.29 10.70 10.21
N SER A 84 10.55 11.05 10.41
CA SER A 84 11.01 12.45 10.46
C SER A 84 10.75 13.19 9.14
N ALA A 85 10.77 12.49 8.02
CA ALA A 85 10.42 13.05 6.71
C ALA A 85 8.91 13.33 6.54
N GLY A 86 8.07 12.85 7.45
CA GLY A 86 6.62 13.09 7.46
C GLY A 86 5.77 11.90 6.97
N ALA A 87 6.36 10.73 6.74
CA ALA A 87 5.57 9.54 6.45
C ALA A 87 4.77 9.11 7.69
N VAL A 88 3.56 8.60 7.46
CA VAL A 88 2.70 8.03 8.50
C VAL A 88 2.65 6.50 8.44
N GLY A 89 3.31 5.90 7.46
CA GLY A 89 3.41 4.46 7.26
C GLY A 89 4.46 4.06 6.23
N THR A 90 4.58 2.76 5.98
CA THR A 90 5.50 2.21 4.99
C THR A 90 4.97 0.91 4.39
N LEU A 91 5.33 0.65 3.12
CA LEU A 91 5.27 -0.69 2.55
C LEU A 91 6.43 -1.52 3.11
N ILE A 92 6.21 -2.82 3.26
CA ILE A 92 7.20 -3.81 3.70
C ILE A 92 7.06 -5.03 2.79
N ASN A 93 8.19 -5.62 2.36
CA ASN A 93 8.23 -6.87 1.61
C ASN A 93 7.49 -6.82 0.25
N HIS A 94 7.46 -5.66 -0.42
CA HIS A 94 6.90 -5.59 -1.77
C HIS A 94 7.60 -6.58 -2.73
N SER A 95 6.89 -7.07 -3.76
CA SER A 95 7.43 -8.06 -4.71
C SER A 95 8.74 -7.65 -5.38
N GLU A 96 8.95 -6.35 -5.57
CA GLU A 96 10.18 -5.79 -6.14
C GLU A 96 11.32 -5.60 -5.12
N HIS A 97 11.05 -5.78 -3.81
CA HIS A 97 12.04 -5.66 -2.73
C HIS A 97 11.67 -6.59 -1.57
N ARG A 98 11.95 -7.88 -1.74
CA ARG A 98 11.61 -8.93 -0.75
C ARG A 98 12.54 -8.90 0.46
N LEU A 99 11.95 -9.20 1.62
CA LEU A 99 12.63 -9.39 2.89
C LEU A 99 12.47 -10.83 3.38
N ILE A 100 13.40 -11.30 4.19
CA ILE A 100 13.22 -12.55 4.93
C ILE A 100 12.23 -12.33 6.09
N LEU A 101 11.61 -13.41 6.55
CA LEU A 101 10.53 -13.34 7.54
C LEU A 101 10.97 -12.65 8.86
N ALA A 102 12.21 -12.88 9.30
CA ALA A 102 12.76 -12.24 10.50
C ALA A 102 12.92 -10.71 10.35
N ASP A 103 13.23 -10.24 9.14
CA ASP A 103 13.34 -8.80 8.86
C ASP A 103 11.95 -8.16 8.75
N ILE A 104 10.96 -8.88 8.21
CA ILE A 104 9.56 -8.43 8.20
C ILE A 104 9.07 -8.19 9.63
N ASP A 105 9.28 -9.15 10.54
CA ASP A 105 8.90 -9.03 11.96
C ASP A 105 9.60 -7.84 12.62
N THR A 106 10.91 -7.70 12.41
CA THR A 106 11.69 -6.57 12.93
C THR A 106 11.16 -5.24 12.40
N CYS A 107 10.88 -5.11 11.10
CA CYS A 107 10.31 -3.91 10.50
C CYS A 107 8.94 -3.58 11.10
N ILE A 108 8.03 -4.56 11.21
CA ILE A 108 6.69 -4.36 11.79
C ILE A 108 6.80 -3.84 13.22
N THR A 109 7.63 -4.49 14.05
CA THR A 109 7.84 -4.08 15.45
C THR A 109 8.35 -2.65 15.55
N ARG A 110 9.37 -2.29 14.77
CA ARG A 110 9.93 -0.93 14.79
C ARG A 110 8.94 0.13 14.30
N ILE A 111 8.21 -0.16 13.23
CA ILE A 111 7.19 0.74 12.67
C ILE A 111 6.08 0.97 13.71
N LYS A 112 5.65 -0.08 14.40
CA LYS A 112 4.67 0.00 15.48
C LYS A 112 5.17 0.86 16.66
N ASP A 113 6.41 0.67 17.10
CA ASP A 113 7.04 1.44 18.20
C ASP A 113 7.14 2.94 17.83
N LEU A 114 7.29 3.25 16.56
CA LEU A 114 7.30 4.62 16.06
C LEU A 114 5.89 5.22 15.88
N GLY A 115 4.83 4.44 16.06
CA GLY A 115 3.44 4.87 15.86
C GLY A 115 3.09 5.06 14.39
N LEU A 116 3.76 4.33 13.49
CA LEU A 116 3.50 4.34 12.05
C LEU A 116 2.68 3.12 11.63
N ASP A 117 2.01 3.23 10.49
CA ASP A 117 1.31 2.12 9.85
C ASP A 117 2.27 1.22 9.05
N SER A 118 2.15 -0.10 9.20
CA SER A 118 2.86 -1.08 8.39
C SER A 118 1.90 -1.72 7.39
N LEU A 119 2.23 -1.66 6.10
CA LEU A 119 1.51 -2.33 5.01
C LEU A 119 2.42 -3.39 4.40
N VAL A 120 2.19 -4.65 4.76
CA VAL A 120 3.05 -5.77 4.33
C VAL A 120 2.49 -6.41 3.07
N CYS A 121 3.29 -6.48 2.02
CA CYS A 121 2.95 -7.18 0.78
C CYS A 121 3.26 -8.67 0.90
N THR A 122 2.31 -9.51 0.49
CA THR A 122 2.40 -10.97 0.55
C THR A 122 1.99 -11.58 -0.79
N ASN A 123 2.57 -12.72 -1.13
CA ASN A 123 2.37 -13.33 -2.44
C ASN A 123 1.31 -14.45 -2.47
N ASN A 124 0.84 -14.91 -1.32
CA ASN A 124 -0.17 -15.97 -1.22
C ASN A 124 -0.80 -16.03 0.17
N VAL A 125 -1.78 -16.92 0.33
CA VAL A 125 -2.53 -17.12 1.58
C VAL A 125 -1.61 -17.53 2.74
N ALA A 126 -0.71 -18.47 2.52
CA ALA A 126 0.17 -18.99 3.58
C ALA A 126 1.12 -17.90 4.12
N THR A 127 1.71 -17.10 3.23
CA THR A 127 2.55 -15.96 3.62
C THR A 127 1.72 -14.90 4.35
N SER A 128 0.49 -14.62 3.91
CA SER A 128 -0.40 -13.69 4.58
C SER A 128 -0.76 -14.14 6.00
N GLN A 129 -1.02 -15.45 6.19
CA GLN A 129 -1.24 -16.04 7.51
C GLN A 129 -0.01 -15.89 8.42
N ALA A 130 1.18 -16.25 7.92
CA ALA A 130 2.42 -16.16 8.70
C ALA A 130 2.67 -14.71 9.15
N VAL A 131 2.55 -13.74 8.25
CA VAL A 131 2.75 -12.31 8.55
C VAL A 131 1.69 -11.76 9.49
N SER A 132 0.44 -12.25 9.44
CA SER A 132 -0.63 -11.77 10.29
C SER A 132 -0.37 -12.01 11.79
N THR A 133 0.46 -13.00 12.14
CA THR A 133 0.87 -13.28 13.52
C THR A 133 1.72 -12.15 14.12
N PHE A 134 2.42 -11.38 13.30
CA PHE A 134 3.21 -10.21 13.71
C PHE A 134 2.37 -8.95 13.93
N SER A 135 1.06 -9.02 13.63
CA SER A 135 0.11 -7.92 13.81
C SER A 135 0.49 -6.62 13.07
N PRO A 136 0.75 -6.66 11.76
CA PRO A 136 0.90 -5.44 10.97
C PRO A 136 -0.41 -4.64 10.96
N SER A 137 -0.36 -3.36 10.59
CA SER A 137 -1.57 -2.55 10.39
C SER A 137 -2.39 -3.09 9.22
N MET A 138 -1.72 -3.45 8.14
CA MET A 138 -2.34 -3.91 6.89
C MET A 138 -1.51 -4.99 6.22
N ILE A 139 -2.18 -5.85 5.45
CA ILE A 139 -1.58 -6.82 4.51
C ILE A 139 -2.17 -6.57 3.13
N ALA A 140 -1.31 -6.45 2.11
CA ALA A 140 -1.72 -6.47 0.71
C ALA A 140 -1.37 -7.83 0.09
N VAL A 141 -2.36 -8.57 -0.38
CA VAL A 141 -2.12 -9.84 -1.11
C VAL A 141 -1.91 -9.56 -2.59
N GLU A 142 -0.73 -9.94 -3.08
CA GLU A 142 -0.26 -9.69 -4.45
C GLU A 142 0.21 -11.01 -5.10
N PRO A 143 -0.70 -11.81 -5.69
CA PRO A 143 -0.28 -12.98 -6.45
C PRO A 143 0.68 -12.59 -7.56
N PRO A 144 1.91 -13.16 -7.62
CA PRO A 144 2.96 -12.71 -8.53
C PRO A 144 2.56 -12.76 -10.01
N GLU A 145 1.76 -13.75 -10.39
CA GLU A 145 1.25 -13.97 -11.75
C GLU A 145 0.31 -12.86 -12.24
N LEU A 146 -0.21 -12.03 -11.33
CA LEU A 146 -1.16 -10.95 -11.64
C LEU A 146 -0.55 -9.55 -11.50
N ILE A 147 0.69 -9.45 -11.00
CA ILE A 147 1.38 -8.17 -10.82
C ILE A 147 1.79 -7.63 -12.20
N GLY A 148 1.30 -6.44 -12.53
CA GLY A 148 1.58 -5.80 -13.83
C GLY A 148 0.89 -6.45 -15.03
N GLY A 149 0.08 -7.48 -14.79
CA GLY A 149 -0.70 -8.17 -15.80
C GLY A 149 -1.94 -7.41 -16.28
N ASP A 150 -2.55 -7.94 -17.33
CA ASP A 150 -3.78 -7.38 -17.92
C ASP A 150 -5.07 -7.90 -17.27
N ILE A 151 -4.98 -8.90 -16.40
CA ILE A 151 -6.14 -9.51 -15.77
C ILE A 151 -6.16 -9.13 -14.28
N SER A 152 -7.32 -8.70 -13.80
CA SER A 152 -7.53 -8.40 -12.38
C SER A 152 -7.52 -9.68 -11.54
N VAL A 153 -6.95 -9.64 -10.34
CA VAL A 153 -7.03 -10.75 -9.37
C VAL A 153 -8.48 -11.07 -9.03
N THR A 154 -9.33 -10.07 -8.97
CA THR A 154 -10.76 -10.25 -8.68
C THR A 154 -11.52 -10.99 -9.80
N THR A 155 -10.94 -11.03 -11.00
CA THR A 155 -11.49 -11.75 -12.16
C THR A 155 -10.80 -13.08 -12.40
N ALA A 156 -9.46 -13.14 -12.27
CA ALA A 156 -8.67 -14.34 -12.56
C ALA A 156 -8.78 -15.39 -11.44
N ASP A 157 -8.67 -14.95 -10.19
CA ASP A 157 -8.79 -15.82 -9.01
C ASP A 157 -9.43 -15.07 -7.82
N PRO A 158 -10.74 -14.85 -7.86
CA PRO A 158 -11.46 -14.22 -6.74
C PRO A 158 -11.33 -15.03 -5.44
N GLY A 159 -11.04 -16.33 -5.54
CA GLY A 159 -10.84 -17.22 -4.41
C GLY A 159 -9.64 -16.83 -3.55
N ILE A 160 -8.57 -16.30 -4.15
CA ILE A 160 -7.37 -15.93 -3.39
C ILE A 160 -7.64 -14.77 -2.42
N VAL A 161 -8.41 -13.76 -2.82
CA VAL A 161 -8.76 -12.62 -1.96
C VAL A 161 -9.63 -13.10 -0.80
N SER A 162 -10.74 -13.78 -1.07
CA SER A 162 -11.68 -14.24 -0.03
C SER A 162 -11.04 -15.27 0.92
N THR A 163 -10.18 -16.16 0.39
CA THR A 163 -9.46 -17.13 1.22
C THR A 163 -8.41 -16.44 2.09
N THR A 164 -7.68 -15.45 1.56
CA THR A 164 -6.73 -14.66 2.35
C THR A 164 -7.44 -13.90 3.47
N VAL A 165 -8.57 -13.25 3.18
CA VAL A 165 -9.38 -12.54 4.18
C VAL A 165 -9.78 -13.49 5.31
N LYS A 166 -10.34 -14.66 5.00
CA LYS A 166 -10.73 -15.66 6.00
C LYS A 166 -9.52 -16.15 6.81
N ALA A 167 -8.43 -16.47 6.13
CA ALA A 167 -7.22 -17.01 6.74
C ALA A 167 -6.56 -16.00 7.70
N VAL A 168 -6.41 -14.75 7.30
CA VAL A 168 -5.86 -13.69 8.14
C VAL A 168 -6.79 -13.39 9.32
N ARG A 169 -8.08 -13.21 9.08
CA ARG A 169 -9.06 -12.91 10.15
C ARG A 169 -9.23 -14.04 11.16
N SER A 170 -8.93 -15.28 10.80
CA SER A 170 -8.92 -16.41 11.77
C SER A 170 -7.77 -16.31 12.78
N ILE A 171 -6.71 -15.54 12.46
CA ILE A 171 -5.53 -15.34 13.31
C ILE A 171 -5.61 -13.97 13.99
N ASN A 172 -5.91 -12.92 13.20
CA ASN A 172 -5.93 -11.55 13.68
C ASN A 172 -7.03 -10.74 12.99
N THR A 173 -8.06 -10.37 13.75
CA THR A 173 -9.23 -9.63 13.24
C THR A 173 -8.98 -8.12 13.09
N THR A 174 -7.88 -7.59 13.61
CA THR A 174 -7.57 -6.16 13.55
C THR A 174 -6.77 -5.77 12.31
N VAL A 175 -6.08 -6.74 11.69
CA VAL A 175 -5.28 -6.51 10.47
C VAL A 175 -6.23 -6.23 9.31
N LYS A 176 -5.99 -5.12 8.61
CA LYS A 176 -6.72 -4.76 7.40
C LYS A 176 -6.12 -5.48 6.19
N ILE A 177 -6.98 -5.88 5.24
CA ILE A 177 -6.54 -6.67 4.08
C ILE A 177 -6.85 -5.89 2.81
N LEU A 178 -5.81 -5.64 2.02
CA LEU A 178 -5.91 -4.98 0.73
C LEU A 178 -5.73 -5.99 -0.42
N CYS A 179 -6.50 -5.80 -1.49
CA CYS A 179 -6.25 -6.47 -2.76
C CYS A 179 -5.14 -5.73 -3.50
N GLY A 180 -3.97 -6.36 -3.70
CA GLY A 180 -2.74 -5.68 -4.13
C GLY A 180 -2.35 -5.90 -5.59
N ALA A 181 -3.11 -6.68 -6.38
CA ALA A 181 -2.74 -6.96 -7.77
C ALA A 181 -3.91 -6.78 -8.75
N GLY A 182 -3.59 -6.32 -9.96
CA GLY A 182 -4.50 -6.32 -11.10
C GLY A 182 -5.72 -5.38 -11.01
N VAL A 183 -5.80 -4.50 -10.03
CA VAL A 183 -6.92 -3.54 -9.90
C VAL A 183 -6.76 -2.42 -10.92
N LYS A 184 -7.72 -2.24 -11.81
CA LYS A 184 -7.65 -1.28 -12.92
C LYS A 184 -8.79 -0.27 -12.96
N ASN A 185 -9.94 -0.58 -12.38
CA ASN A 185 -11.16 0.23 -12.48
C ASN A 185 -12.04 0.05 -11.23
N GLY A 186 -13.10 0.85 -11.14
CA GLY A 186 -14.02 0.82 -10.01
C GLY A 186 -14.74 -0.52 -9.81
N LYS A 187 -14.97 -1.29 -10.90
CA LYS A 187 -15.58 -2.63 -10.78
C LYS A 187 -14.64 -3.62 -10.08
N ASP A 188 -13.33 -3.51 -10.34
CA ASP A 188 -12.34 -4.34 -9.65
C ASP A 188 -12.28 -3.98 -8.16
N VAL A 189 -12.38 -2.68 -7.84
CA VAL A 189 -12.43 -2.20 -6.44
C VAL A 189 -13.69 -2.74 -5.75
N ALA A 190 -14.88 -2.55 -6.35
CA ALA A 190 -16.13 -3.04 -5.80
C ALA A 190 -16.08 -4.55 -5.55
N LYS A 191 -15.51 -5.31 -6.50
CA LYS A 191 -15.36 -6.76 -6.34
C LYS A 191 -14.38 -7.14 -5.22
N ALA A 192 -13.28 -6.41 -5.06
CA ALA A 192 -12.36 -6.64 -3.94
C ALA A 192 -13.05 -6.42 -2.58
N ILE A 193 -13.84 -5.36 -2.45
CA ILE A 193 -14.63 -5.06 -1.25
C ILE A 193 -15.70 -6.15 -1.00
N GLU A 194 -16.43 -6.57 -2.05
CA GLU A 194 -17.41 -7.69 -1.95
C GLU A 194 -16.77 -8.98 -1.44
N LEU A 195 -15.51 -9.25 -1.84
CA LEU A 195 -14.74 -10.41 -1.39
C LEU A 195 -14.18 -10.25 0.04
N GLY A 196 -14.45 -9.12 0.69
CA GLY A 196 -14.13 -8.84 2.09
C GLY A 196 -12.80 -8.09 2.30
N ALA A 197 -12.17 -7.57 1.26
CA ALA A 197 -11.02 -6.69 1.41
C ALA A 197 -11.41 -5.34 2.03
N ASP A 198 -10.48 -4.74 2.77
CA ASP A 198 -10.64 -3.41 3.37
C ASP A 198 -10.11 -2.29 2.43
N GLY A 199 -9.84 -2.61 1.17
CA GLY A 199 -9.36 -1.67 0.15
C GLY A 199 -8.45 -2.33 -0.87
N VAL A 200 -7.73 -1.47 -1.62
CA VAL A 200 -6.84 -1.91 -2.71
C VAL A 200 -5.47 -1.24 -2.64
N LEU A 201 -4.44 -1.94 -3.11
CA LEU A 201 -3.10 -1.40 -3.39
C LEU A 201 -2.84 -1.51 -4.89
N LEU A 202 -2.52 -0.42 -5.55
CA LEU A 202 -2.31 -0.39 -7.00
C LEU A 202 -1.17 0.57 -7.40
N ALA A 203 -0.76 0.55 -8.66
CA ALA A 203 0.36 1.36 -9.17
C ALA A 203 0.11 1.88 -10.59
N SER A 204 0.53 1.15 -11.61
CA SER A 204 0.65 1.60 -13.00
C SER A 204 -0.67 2.06 -13.64
N GLY A 205 -1.80 1.50 -13.22
CA GLY A 205 -3.12 1.88 -13.74
C GLY A 205 -3.43 3.37 -13.55
N VAL A 206 -2.96 3.98 -12.45
CA VAL A 206 -3.08 5.42 -12.21
C VAL A 206 -1.84 6.15 -12.73
N VAL A 207 -0.64 5.70 -12.35
CA VAL A 207 0.61 6.43 -12.63
C VAL A 207 0.81 6.68 -14.11
N LYS A 208 0.54 5.68 -14.97
CA LYS A 208 0.69 5.75 -16.44
C LYS A 208 -0.55 6.25 -17.17
N ALA A 209 -1.62 6.55 -16.47
CA ALA A 209 -2.84 7.04 -17.09
C ALA A 209 -2.62 8.43 -17.72
N LYS A 210 -3.20 8.63 -18.91
CA LYS A 210 -3.24 9.96 -19.54
C LYS A 210 -4.10 10.94 -18.74
N ASP A 211 -5.22 10.48 -18.22
CA ASP A 211 -6.12 11.20 -17.33
C ASP A 211 -6.17 10.48 -15.97
N LYS A 212 -5.25 10.89 -15.08
CA LYS A 212 -5.13 10.30 -13.74
C LYS A 212 -6.36 10.61 -12.87
N GLU A 213 -6.99 11.79 -13.09
CA GLU A 213 -8.18 12.18 -12.33
C GLU A 213 -9.37 11.28 -12.67
N ALA A 214 -9.63 11.05 -13.95
CA ALA A 214 -10.71 10.16 -14.38
C ALA A 214 -10.54 8.74 -13.83
N VAL A 215 -9.32 8.19 -13.89
CA VAL A 215 -9.03 6.84 -13.35
C VAL A 215 -9.22 6.80 -11.83
N LEU A 216 -8.72 7.78 -11.09
CA LEU A 216 -8.88 7.82 -9.63
C LEU A 216 -10.37 7.96 -9.23
N ARG A 217 -11.15 8.77 -9.94
CA ARG A 217 -12.59 8.92 -9.71
C ARG A 217 -13.36 7.63 -10.00
N ASP A 218 -12.99 6.92 -11.05
CA ASP A 218 -13.57 5.60 -11.33
C ASP A 218 -13.23 4.59 -10.22
N LEU A 219 -11.98 4.54 -9.78
CA LEU A 219 -11.56 3.65 -8.68
C LEU A 219 -12.33 3.92 -7.38
N VAL A 220 -12.46 5.18 -6.95
CA VAL A 220 -13.19 5.52 -5.72
C VAL A 220 -14.69 5.26 -5.83
N SER A 221 -15.26 5.26 -7.04
CA SER A 221 -16.67 4.92 -7.26
C SER A 221 -17.01 3.45 -6.96
N GLY A 222 -15.98 2.60 -6.81
CA GLY A 222 -16.13 1.20 -6.42
C GLY A 222 -16.18 0.98 -4.90
N ILE A 223 -16.04 2.04 -4.10
CA ILE A 223 -16.17 2.04 -2.63
C ILE A 223 -17.51 2.59 -2.19
#